data_c47e48b80c743c95c902ede3e4187239
#
_entry.id   c47e48b80c743c95c902ede3e4187239
#
_cell.length_a   1.000
_cell.length_b   1.000
_cell.length_c   1.000
_cell.angle_alpha   90.00
_cell.angle_beta   90.00
_cell.angle_gamma   90.00
#
_symmetry.space_group_name_H-M   'P 1'
#
loop_
_entity.id
_entity.type
_entity.pdbx_description
1 polymer ?
#
loop_
_entity_poly.entity_id
_entity_poly.type
_entity_poly.pdbx_seq_one_letter_code
_entity_poly.pdbx_strand_id
1 'polypeptide(L)'
;VLDVGTGTAQIPVELCRQNKECRVIAIDMAAHMLDLARFNIEVDGFTQRIYLQQIDAKDMDFEQDMFDCVISNSIIHHIPAPRSVLQESIRVVRPGGLLFFRDLMRPESDEEVSRLVEMYAGAENPHQQQMFDDSLRAALSLEEIREMVTSLGFRDDMVQATSDRHWTWTDRMQDN
;
A
#
# COMPACT_ATOMS: atom_id res chain seq x y z
N VAL A 1 13.11 2.61 -5.08
CA VAL A 1 11.86 2.25 -4.39
C VAL A 1 10.78 2.01 -5.42
N LEU A 2 9.94 1.01 -5.20
CA LEU A 2 8.65 0.83 -5.88
C LEU A 2 7.53 1.23 -4.91
N ASP A 3 6.61 2.11 -5.32
CA ASP A 3 5.38 2.44 -4.59
C ASP A 3 4.17 1.84 -5.32
N VAL A 4 3.52 0.88 -4.69
CA VAL A 4 2.43 0.08 -5.27
C VAL A 4 1.09 0.64 -4.83
N GLY A 5 0.31 1.13 -5.80
CA GLY A 5 -0.94 1.85 -5.56
C GLY A 5 -0.70 3.27 -5.06
N THR A 6 0.10 4.00 -5.81
CA THR A 6 0.60 5.33 -5.40
C THR A 6 -0.49 6.39 -5.22
N GLY A 7 -1.67 6.19 -5.82
CA GLY A 7 -2.74 7.17 -5.81
C GLY A 7 -2.27 8.51 -6.34
N THR A 8 -2.31 9.53 -5.52
CA THR A 8 -1.89 10.91 -5.86
C THR A 8 -0.40 11.18 -5.60
N ALA A 9 0.42 10.15 -5.35
CA ALA A 9 1.87 10.18 -5.12
C ALA A 9 2.33 11.00 -3.90
N GLN A 10 1.51 11.15 -2.87
CA GLN A 10 1.88 11.87 -1.65
C GLN A 10 3.06 11.20 -0.92
N ILE A 11 3.07 9.87 -0.85
CA ILE A 11 4.14 9.10 -0.21
C ILE A 11 5.45 9.22 -0.97
N PRO A 12 5.54 8.99 -2.30
CA PRO A 12 6.73 9.24 -3.10
C PRO A 12 7.29 10.65 -2.97
N VAL A 13 6.43 11.66 -3.01
CA VAL A 13 6.82 13.06 -2.82
C VAL A 13 7.48 13.26 -1.47
N GLU A 14 6.87 12.77 -0.40
CA GLU A 14 7.42 12.91 0.95
C GLU A 14 8.74 12.13 1.14
N LEU A 15 8.84 10.91 0.59
CA LEU A 15 10.09 10.15 0.58
C LEU A 15 11.23 10.91 -0.11
N CYS A 16 10.95 11.49 -1.28
CA CYS A 16 11.92 12.29 -2.02
C CYS A 16 12.27 13.60 -1.32
N ARG A 17 11.37 14.17 -0.52
CA ARG A 17 11.61 15.36 0.28
C ARG A 17 12.54 15.05 1.44
N GLN A 18 12.36 13.91 2.11
CA GLN A 18 13.18 13.49 3.26
C GLN A 18 14.52 12.89 2.85
N ASN A 19 14.62 12.25 1.69
CA ASN A 19 15.86 11.62 1.22
C ASN A 19 16.20 12.08 -0.19
N LYS A 20 17.33 12.80 -0.31
CA LYS A 20 17.80 13.38 -1.58
C LYS A 20 18.21 12.33 -2.62
N GLU A 21 18.62 11.15 -2.19
CA GLU A 21 19.05 10.05 -3.07
C GLU A 21 17.88 9.13 -3.47
N CYS A 22 16.72 9.29 -2.85
CA CYS A 22 15.55 8.47 -3.14
C CYS A 22 15.06 8.70 -4.57
N ARG A 23 14.84 7.60 -5.29
CA ARG A 23 14.15 7.55 -6.58
C ARG A 23 13.02 6.55 -6.48
N VAL A 24 11.88 6.89 -7.03
CA VAL A 24 10.67 6.08 -6.91
C VAL A 24 10.09 5.81 -8.29
N ILE A 25 9.79 4.55 -8.57
CA ILE A 25 8.79 4.17 -9.56
C ILE A 25 7.49 4.02 -8.79
N ALA A 26 6.47 4.75 -9.23
CA ALA A 26 5.18 4.82 -8.56
C ALA A 26 4.09 4.32 -9.52
N ILE A 27 3.43 3.23 -9.15
CA ILE A 27 2.44 2.57 -10.00
C ILE A 27 1.03 2.69 -9.43
N ASP A 28 0.06 2.84 -10.34
CA ASP A 28 -1.36 2.77 -10.04
C ASP A 28 -2.13 2.29 -11.27
N MET A 29 -3.26 1.64 -11.08
CA MET A 29 -4.12 1.22 -12.19
C MET A 29 -5.05 2.34 -12.65
N ALA A 30 -5.37 3.30 -11.77
CA ALA A 30 -6.31 4.37 -12.01
C ALA A 30 -5.65 5.57 -12.71
N ALA A 31 -5.88 5.72 -14.01
CA ALA A 31 -5.29 6.80 -14.82
C ALA A 31 -5.56 8.20 -14.23
N HIS A 32 -6.77 8.44 -13.71
CA HIS A 32 -7.12 9.72 -13.09
C HIS A 32 -6.31 10.02 -11.82
N MET A 33 -5.92 8.99 -11.04
CA MET A 33 -5.02 9.16 -9.90
C MET A 33 -3.62 9.54 -10.36
N LEU A 34 -3.13 8.91 -11.43
CA LEU A 34 -1.83 9.24 -12.01
C LEU A 34 -1.78 10.66 -12.60
N ASP A 35 -2.89 11.19 -13.11
CA ASP A 35 -2.96 12.60 -13.55
C ASP A 35 -2.81 13.56 -12.37
N LEU A 36 -3.48 13.29 -11.26
CA LEU A 36 -3.30 14.05 -10.01
C LEU A 36 -1.89 13.89 -9.44
N ALA A 37 -1.35 12.67 -9.48
CA ALA A 37 0.02 12.38 -9.04
C ALA A 37 1.05 13.19 -9.84
N ARG A 38 0.89 13.27 -11.16
CA ARG A 38 1.77 14.07 -12.02
C ARG A 38 1.78 15.53 -11.61
N PHE A 39 0.60 16.11 -11.39
CA PHE A 39 0.49 17.48 -10.90
C PHE A 39 1.23 17.70 -9.57
N ASN A 40 1.02 16.82 -8.60
CA ASN A 40 1.68 16.92 -7.29
C ASN A 40 3.20 16.81 -7.40
N ILE A 41 3.71 15.89 -8.21
CA ILE A 41 5.15 15.69 -8.45
C ILE A 41 5.77 16.94 -9.12
N GLU A 42 5.07 17.55 -10.07
CA GLU A 42 5.52 18.77 -10.75
C GLU A 42 5.57 19.96 -9.81
N VAL A 43 4.52 20.17 -9.01
CA VAL A 43 4.45 21.27 -8.03
C VAL A 43 5.57 21.17 -7.00
N ASP A 44 5.89 19.97 -6.54
CA ASP A 44 6.95 19.70 -5.57
C ASP A 44 8.35 19.59 -6.18
N GLY A 45 8.47 19.63 -7.53
CA GLY A 45 9.76 19.64 -8.23
C GLY A 45 10.49 18.29 -8.29
N PHE A 46 9.76 17.17 -8.20
CA PHE A 46 10.36 15.82 -8.16
C PHE A 46 10.28 15.03 -9.46
N THR A 47 10.00 15.66 -10.59
CA THR A 47 9.86 15.02 -11.91
C THR A 47 11.08 14.22 -12.37
N GLN A 48 12.27 14.49 -11.83
CA GLN A 48 13.50 13.76 -12.15
C GLN A 48 13.77 12.56 -11.21
N ARG A 49 12.90 12.36 -10.21
CA ARG A 49 13.10 11.32 -9.18
C ARG A 49 11.91 10.42 -8.95
N ILE A 50 10.71 10.82 -9.41
CA ILE A 50 9.48 10.03 -9.30
C ILE A 50 8.95 9.78 -10.71
N TYR A 51 8.81 8.49 -11.07
CA TYR A 51 8.37 8.05 -12.39
C TYR A 51 7.05 7.31 -12.25
N LEU A 52 6.00 7.84 -12.87
CA LEU A 52 4.65 7.27 -12.85
C LEU A 52 4.47 6.25 -13.95
N GLN A 53 3.86 5.10 -13.62
CA GLN A 53 3.48 4.09 -14.60
C GLN A 53 2.09 3.54 -14.30
N GLN A 54 1.27 3.34 -15.33
CA GLN A 54 -0.02 2.69 -15.20
C GLN A 54 0.17 1.17 -15.32
N ILE A 55 0.19 0.48 -14.17
CA ILE A 55 0.46 -0.96 -14.09
C ILE A 55 -0.53 -1.61 -13.12
N ASP A 56 -1.00 -2.81 -13.47
CA ASP A 56 -1.72 -3.69 -12.55
C ASP A 56 -0.75 -4.30 -11.54
N ALA A 57 -0.94 -4.01 -10.27
CA ALA A 57 -0.11 -4.50 -9.17
C ALA A 57 -0.10 -6.05 -9.04
N LYS A 58 -1.06 -6.74 -9.67
CA LYS A 58 -1.14 -8.21 -9.69
C LYS A 58 -0.27 -8.87 -10.76
N ASP A 59 0.23 -8.09 -11.72
CA ASP A 59 1.03 -8.56 -12.86
C ASP A 59 1.97 -7.42 -13.31
N MET A 60 3.08 -7.27 -12.62
CA MET A 60 4.01 -6.16 -12.84
C MET A 60 5.06 -6.55 -13.88
N ASP A 61 5.16 -5.76 -14.96
CA ASP A 61 6.19 -5.95 -16.00
C ASP A 61 7.56 -5.37 -15.55
N PHE A 62 8.04 -5.87 -14.40
CA PHE A 62 9.37 -5.58 -13.87
C PHE A 62 10.20 -6.87 -13.77
N GLU A 63 11.51 -6.72 -13.88
CA GLU A 63 12.42 -7.84 -13.64
C GLU A 63 12.40 -8.28 -12.16
N GLN A 64 12.74 -9.54 -11.93
CA GLN A 64 12.94 -10.05 -10.58
C GLN A 64 14.08 -9.29 -9.88
N ASP A 65 14.01 -9.13 -8.57
CA ASP A 65 15.08 -8.55 -7.74
C ASP A 65 15.50 -7.10 -8.13
N MET A 66 14.57 -6.34 -8.72
CA MET A 66 14.86 -5.00 -9.27
C MET A 66 14.92 -3.89 -8.21
N PHE A 67 14.15 -4.00 -7.13
CA PHE A 67 13.96 -2.89 -6.19
C PHE A 67 14.58 -3.11 -4.82
N ASP A 68 15.26 -2.09 -4.29
CA ASP A 68 15.77 -2.07 -2.90
C ASP A 68 14.66 -2.07 -1.85
N CYS A 69 13.51 -1.54 -2.22
CA CYS A 69 12.37 -1.39 -1.32
C CYS A 69 11.08 -1.36 -2.13
N VAL A 70 10.08 -2.10 -1.67
CA VAL A 70 8.70 -2.06 -2.18
C VAL A 70 7.80 -1.61 -1.04
N ILE A 71 7.02 -0.57 -1.29
CA ILE A 71 6.06 -0.02 -0.33
C ILE A 71 4.66 -0.03 -0.93
N SER A 72 3.66 -0.13 -0.06
CA SER A 72 2.26 0.03 -0.41
C SER A 72 1.47 0.57 0.78
N ASN A 73 0.55 1.47 0.53
CA ASN A 73 -0.34 1.98 1.56
C ASN A 73 -1.77 2.13 1.05
N SER A 74 -2.71 1.49 1.74
CA SER A 74 -4.15 1.63 1.52
C SER A 74 -4.66 1.25 0.13
N ILE A 75 -4.17 0.12 -0.43
CA ILE A 75 -4.68 -0.40 -1.69
C ILE A 75 -5.18 -1.85 -1.60
N ILE A 76 -4.67 -2.63 -0.64
CA ILE A 76 -4.93 -4.09 -0.56
C ILE A 76 -6.42 -4.38 -0.41
N HIS A 77 -7.15 -3.57 0.38
CA HIS A 77 -8.58 -3.71 0.58
C HIS A 77 -9.43 -3.42 -0.69
N HIS A 78 -8.85 -2.80 -1.71
CA HIS A 78 -9.52 -2.57 -3.00
C HIS A 78 -9.32 -3.72 -4.01
N ILE A 79 -8.43 -4.67 -3.72
CA ILE A 79 -8.00 -5.69 -4.68
C ILE A 79 -8.63 -7.05 -4.36
N PRO A 80 -9.44 -7.62 -5.29
CA PRO A 80 -10.10 -8.91 -5.05
C PRO A 80 -9.14 -10.10 -4.84
N ALA A 81 -7.91 -10.00 -5.36
CA ALA A 81 -6.88 -11.03 -5.25
C ALA A 81 -5.58 -10.46 -4.62
N PRO A 82 -5.59 -10.04 -3.34
CA PRO A 82 -4.47 -9.34 -2.72
C PRO A 82 -3.20 -10.19 -2.65
N ARG A 83 -3.31 -11.52 -2.59
CA ARG A 83 -2.18 -12.44 -2.63
C ARG A 83 -1.29 -12.24 -3.84
N SER A 84 -1.86 -11.99 -5.04
CA SER A 84 -1.08 -11.77 -6.26
C SER A 84 -0.23 -10.50 -6.17
N VAL A 85 -0.74 -9.44 -5.54
CA VAL A 85 0.03 -8.21 -5.30
C VAL A 85 1.22 -8.46 -4.39
N LEU A 86 1.03 -9.23 -3.30
CA LEU A 86 2.12 -9.58 -2.40
C LEU A 86 3.16 -10.47 -3.10
N GLN A 87 2.73 -11.45 -3.91
CA GLN A 87 3.62 -12.31 -4.69
C GLN A 87 4.47 -11.50 -5.68
N GLU A 88 3.87 -10.61 -6.43
CA GLU A 88 4.59 -9.73 -7.37
C GLU A 88 5.56 -8.79 -6.63
N SER A 89 5.14 -8.22 -5.51
CA SER A 89 6.01 -7.37 -4.69
C SER A 89 7.22 -8.12 -4.12
N ILE A 90 7.01 -9.37 -3.71
CA ILE A 90 8.10 -10.27 -3.27
C ILE A 90 9.04 -10.62 -4.43
N ARG A 91 8.49 -10.85 -5.63
CA ARG A 91 9.28 -11.17 -6.82
C ARG A 91 10.21 -10.04 -7.24
N VAL A 92 9.72 -8.80 -7.17
CA VAL A 92 10.47 -7.63 -7.69
C VAL A 92 11.40 -6.99 -6.66
N VAL A 93 11.24 -7.28 -5.38
CA VAL A 93 12.19 -6.81 -4.34
C VAL A 93 13.42 -7.70 -4.33
N ARG A 94 14.61 -7.10 -4.26
CA ARG A 94 15.87 -7.85 -4.25
C ARG A 94 16.15 -8.54 -2.90
N PRO A 95 17.02 -9.55 -2.86
CA PRO A 95 17.54 -10.09 -1.60
C PRO A 95 18.07 -8.97 -0.68
N GLY A 96 17.78 -9.03 0.62
CA GLY A 96 18.06 -7.97 1.60
C GLY A 96 17.18 -6.72 1.48
N GLY A 97 16.35 -6.61 0.43
CA GLY A 97 15.46 -5.49 0.20
C GLY A 97 14.29 -5.44 1.20
N LEU A 98 13.67 -4.28 1.34
CA LEU A 98 12.60 -4.02 2.28
C LEU A 98 11.23 -4.17 1.62
N LEU A 99 10.33 -4.90 2.29
CA LEU A 99 8.89 -4.89 2.06
C LEU A 99 8.21 -4.07 3.16
N PHE A 100 7.34 -3.14 2.78
CA PHE A 100 6.53 -2.37 3.72
C PHE A 100 5.11 -2.21 3.16
N PHE A 101 4.16 -2.86 3.82
CA PHE A 101 2.75 -2.77 3.50
C PHE A 101 1.97 -2.26 4.70
N ARG A 102 1.14 -1.28 4.49
CA ARG A 102 0.19 -0.78 5.49
C ARG A 102 -1.18 -0.64 4.86
N ASP A 103 -2.19 -1.20 5.51
CA ASP A 103 -3.54 -1.12 4.98
C ASP A 103 -4.59 -1.11 6.10
N LEU A 104 -5.85 -0.88 5.73
CA LEU A 104 -6.96 -0.99 6.65
C LEU A 104 -7.06 -2.41 7.21
N MET A 105 -7.44 -2.50 8.46
CA MET A 105 -7.73 -3.73 9.17
C MET A 105 -9.23 -3.85 9.38
N ARG A 106 -9.83 -4.97 8.96
CA ARG A 106 -11.25 -5.20 9.17
C ARG A 106 -11.55 -5.30 10.67
N PRO A 107 -12.48 -4.48 11.18
CA PRO A 107 -12.93 -4.56 12.57
C PRO A 107 -13.63 -5.90 12.87
N GLU A 108 -13.68 -6.28 14.14
CA GLU A 108 -14.25 -7.55 14.59
C GLU A 108 -15.78 -7.54 14.65
N SER A 109 -16.42 -6.35 14.66
CA SER A 109 -17.87 -6.21 14.75
C SER A 109 -18.42 -5.00 14.01
N ASP A 110 -19.72 -5.01 13.72
CA ASP A 110 -20.44 -3.90 13.11
C ASP A 110 -20.47 -2.65 14.01
N GLU A 111 -20.49 -2.84 15.33
CA GLU A 111 -20.41 -1.76 16.31
C GLU A 111 -19.06 -1.05 16.22
N GLU A 112 -17.99 -1.81 16.05
CA GLU A 112 -16.65 -1.26 15.88
C GLU A 112 -16.49 -0.52 14.54
N VAL A 113 -17.07 -1.04 13.45
CA VAL A 113 -17.13 -0.33 12.16
C VAL A 113 -17.82 1.01 12.34
N SER A 114 -19.00 1.01 12.97
CA SER A 114 -19.79 2.23 13.21
C SER A 114 -19.02 3.26 14.06
N ARG A 115 -18.32 2.79 15.10
CA ARG A 115 -17.48 3.63 15.97
C ARG A 115 -16.34 4.28 15.18
N LEU A 116 -15.66 3.52 14.32
CA LEU A 116 -14.56 4.03 13.51
C LEU A 116 -15.05 5.02 12.45
N VAL A 117 -16.19 4.76 11.81
CA VAL A 117 -16.80 5.68 10.83
C VAL A 117 -17.16 7.01 11.52
N GLU A 118 -17.81 6.97 12.69
CA GLU A 118 -18.13 8.18 13.44
C GLU A 118 -16.88 8.96 13.86
N MET A 119 -15.84 8.24 14.32
CA MET A 119 -14.60 8.86 14.80
C MET A 119 -13.78 9.52 13.70
N TYR A 120 -13.68 8.89 12.52
CA TYR A 120 -12.74 9.31 11.46
C TYR A 120 -13.41 9.95 10.24
N ALA A 121 -14.69 9.71 10.05
CA ALA A 121 -15.47 10.25 8.95
C ALA A 121 -16.77 10.96 9.41
N GLY A 122 -17.01 11.08 10.71
CA GLY A 122 -18.25 11.68 11.25
C GLY A 122 -18.52 13.12 10.81
N ALA A 123 -17.47 13.87 10.47
CA ALA A 123 -17.58 15.23 9.92
C ALA A 123 -17.75 15.27 8.39
N GLU A 124 -17.59 14.15 7.71
CA GLU A 124 -17.69 14.06 6.27
C GLU A 124 -19.15 13.92 5.80
N ASN A 125 -19.38 14.07 4.49
CA ASN A 125 -20.71 13.86 3.93
C ASN A 125 -21.09 12.35 3.95
N PRO A 126 -22.40 12.02 3.86
CA PRO A 126 -22.86 10.63 3.95
C PRO A 126 -22.24 9.68 2.93
N HIS A 127 -21.89 10.18 1.76
CA HIS A 127 -21.24 9.35 0.72
C HIS A 127 -19.80 8.97 1.14
N GLN A 128 -19.04 9.90 1.68
CA GLN A 128 -17.68 9.63 2.18
C GLN A 128 -17.69 8.72 3.42
N GLN A 129 -18.68 8.89 4.31
CA GLN A 129 -18.88 7.98 5.44
C GLN A 129 -19.14 6.56 4.96
N GLN A 130 -20.02 6.38 3.96
CA GLN A 130 -20.32 5.07 3.38
C GLN A 130 -19.10 4.47 2.70
N MET A 131 -18.32 5.25 1.94
CA MET A 131 -17.09 4.77 1.31
C MET A 131 -16.07 4.26 2.35
N PHE A 132 -15.98 4.91 3.50
CA PHE A 132 -15.08 4.46 4.56
C PHE A 132 -15.61 3.21 5.27
N ASP A 133 -16.92 3.11 5.53
CA ASP A 133 -17.57 1.89 6.02
C ASP A 133 -17.29 0.70 5.10
N ASP A 134 -17.54 0.86 3.80
CA ASP A 134 -17.31 -0.18 2.78
C ASP A 134 -15.82 -0.60 2.73
N SER A 135 -14.89 0.35 2.86
CA SER A 135 -13.45 0.07 2.89
C SER A 135 -13.04 -0.73 4.11
N LEU A 136 -13.56 -0.40 5.30
CA LEU A 136 -13.31 -1.15 6.53
C LEU A 136 -13.81 -2.60 6.43
N ARG A 137 -15.01 -2.79 5.84
CA ARG A 137 -15.61 -4.12 5.64
C ARG A 137 -14.87 -4.95 4.58
N ALA A 138 -14.36 -4.31 3.55
CA ALA A 138 -13.58 -4.96 2.47
C ALA A 138 -12.15 -5.32 2.91
N ALA A 139 -11.64 -4.69 3.97
CA ALA A 139 -10.29 -4.91 4.46
C ALA A 139 -10.06 -6.36 4.95
N LEU A 140 -8.82 -6.79 4.97
CA LEU A 140 -8.42 -8.04 5.60
C LEU A 140 -8.39 -7.89 7.12
N SER A 141 -8.82 -8.93 7.84
CA SER A 141 -8.54 -9.02 9.27
C SER A 141 -7.04 -9.22 9.53
N LEU A 142 -6.60 -8.97 10.76
CA LEU A 142 -5.20 -9.23 11.14
C LEU A 142 -4.81 -10.70 10.96
N GLU A 143 -5.73 -11.62 11.20
CA GLU A 143 -5.51 -13.06 11.04
C GLU A 143 -5.37 -13.44 9.56
N GLU A 144 -6.28 -12.97 8.70
CA GLU A 144 -6.25 -13.24 7.25
C GLU A 144 -4.93 -12.76 6.60
N ILE A 145 -4.45 -11.57 6.94
CA ILE A 145 -3.18 -11.09 6.38
C ILE A 145 -1.98 -11.87 6.95
N ARG A 146 -1.99 -12.28 8.22
CA ARG A 146 -0.96 -13.13 8.81
C ARG A 146 -0.90 -14.51 8.14
N GLU A 147 -2.04 -15.15 7.92
CA GLU A 147 -2.11 -16.42 7.19
C GLU A 147 -1.59 -16.27 5.76
N MET A 148 -1.96 -15.18 5.08
CA MET A 148 -1.50 -14.91 3.73
C MET A 148 0.02 -14.74 3.67
N VAL A 149 0.60 -13.93 4.54
CA VAL A 149 2.05 -13.67 4.65
C VAL A 149 2.80 -14.97 4.99
N THR A 150 2.29 -15.77 5.92
CA THR A 150 2.85 -17.08 6.28
C THR A 150 2.85 -18.05 5.09
N SER A 151 1.76 -18.06 4.32
CA SER A 151 1.66 -18.90 3.12
C SER A 151 2.61 -18.50 1.99
N LEU A 152 3.21 -17.31 2.08
CA LEU A 152 4.24 -16.79 1.18
C LEU A 152 5.68 -17.01 1.71
N GLY A 153 5.83 -17.67 2.87
CA GLY A 153 7.12 -18.03 3.46
C GLY A 153 7.68 -17.01 4.47
N PHE A 154 6.89 -16.05 4.88
CA PHE A 154 7.28 -15.04 5.87
C PHE A 154 6.69 -15.33 7.25
N ARG A 155 7.18 -14.65 8.28
CA ARG A 155 6.72 -14.82 9.65
C ARG A 155 5.46 -13.99 9.89
N ASP A 156 4.49 -14.57 10.59
CA ASP A 156 3.22 -13.91 10.97
C ASP A 156 3.41 -12.75 11.96
N ASP A 157 4.42 -12.85 12.86
CA ASP A 157 4.71 -11.82 13.85
C ASP A 157 5.28 -10.52 13.26
N MET A 158 5.68 -10.54 11.97
CA MET A 158 6.05 -9.34 11.22
C MET A 158 4.84 -8.54 10.75
N VAL A 159 3.63 -9.08 10.88
CA VAL A 159 2.36 -8.39 10.66
C VAL A 159 1.77 -7.94 11.99
N GLN A 160 1.65 -6.65 12.19
CA GLN A 160 1.19 -6.06 13.45
C GLN A 160 0.02 -5.10 13.24
N ALA A 161 -0.91 -5.06 14.19
CA ALA A 161 -1.86 -3.96 14.28
C ALA A 161 -1.10 -2.70 14.75
N THR A 162 -1.02 -1.69 13.89
CA THR A 162 -0.27 -0.46 14.15
C THR A 162 -1.16 0.74 14.49
N SER A 163 -2.45 0.57 14.40
CA SER A 163 -3.47 1.47 14.94
C SER A 163 -4.77 0.70 15.16
N ASP A 164 -5.81 1.39 15.61
CA ASP A 164 -7.16 0.82 15.81
C ASP A 164 -7.85 0.37 14.52
N ARG A 165 -7.30 0.70 13.35
CA ARG A 165 -7.86 0.38 12.03
C ARG A 165 -6.84 0.02 10.96
N HIS A 166 -5.57 -0.15 11.31
CA HIS A 166 -4.54 -0.52 10.33
C HIS A 166 -3.67 -1.66 10.82
N TRP A 167 -3.36 -2.56 9.92
CA TRP A 167 -2.23 -3.46 10.06
C TRP A 167 -1.03 -2.93 9.26
N THR A 168 0.16 -3.37 9.64
CA THR A 168 1.40 -3.13 8.91
C THR A 168 2.20 -4.43 8.85
N TRP A 169 2.66 -4.79 7.66
CA TRP A 169 3.65 -5.82 7.44
C TRP A 169 4.96 -5.18 7.00
N THR A 170 6.02 -5.45 7.74
CA THR A 170 7.36 -4.99 7.41
C THR A 170 8.32 -6.15 7.52
N ASP A 171 9.01 -6.48 6.44
CA ASP A 171 9.99 -7.56 6.43
C ASP A 171 11.13 -7.25 5.45
N ARG A 172 12.22 -8.01 5.58
CA ARG A 172 13.31 -8.00 4.61
C ARG A 172 13.40 -9.34 3.91
N MET A 173 13.61 -9.28 2.60
CA MET A 173 13.90 -10.49 1.84
C MET A 173 15.14 -11.16 2.39
N GLN A 174 15.07 -12.47 2.59
CA GLN A 174 16.23 -13.26 3.01
C GLN A 174 17.27 -13.25 1.89
N ASP A 175 18.53 -13.15 2.26
CA ASP A 175 19.65 -13.39 1.34
C ASP A 175 19.67 -14.88 0.98
N ASN A 176 19.63 -15.20 -0.31
CA ASN A 176 19.72 -16.57 -0.80
C ASN A 176 21.14 -17.13 -0.65
#